data_e8985579dcee80339bff8c3c7a7155e6
#
_entry.id   e8985579dcee80339bff8c3c7a7155e6
#
_cell.length_a   1.000
_cell.length_b   1.000
_cell.length_c   1.000
_cell.angle_alpha   90.00
_cell.angle_beta   90.00
_cell.angle_gamma   90.00
#
_symmetry.space_group_name_H-M   'P 1'
#
loop_
_entity.id
_entity.type
_entity.pdbx_description
1 polymer ?
#
loop_
_entity_poly.entity_id
_entity_poly.type
_entity_poly.pdbx_seq_one_letter_code
_entity_poly.pdbx_strand_id
1 'polypeptide(L)'
;MIDFSRRQMLQSVSCGFGYLAFQGLRARSVQADSIGGIGGLASRTTPHRAAAKRVIFLCMSGGPAQLDTFDYKPQTGNKKHPGSVFQFSQHGECGMWISELMPETAKHADRLCMINGMYADTGIHAQSFLQLHTGERLRPRPSLGSWIHYGLGTENENLPGFISLNTSKSS
;
A
#
# COMPACT_ATOMS: atom_id res chain seq x y z
N MET A 1 43.30 -40.85 5.87
CA MET A 1 41.99 -40.77 6.54
C MET A 1 41.34 -39.47 6.11
N ILE A 2 40.32 -39.56 5.27
CA ILE A 2 39.64 -38.35 4.72
C ILE A 2 38.68 -37.89 5.79
N ASP A 3 38.96 -36.74 6.36
CA ASP A 3 38.13 -36.14 7.43
C ASP A 3 36.89 -35.47 6.79
N PHE A 4 35.77 -36.18 6.80
CA PHE A 4 34.52 -35.64 6.34
C PHE A 4 33.90 -34.71 7.39
N SER A 5 33.84 -33.42 7.08
CA SER A 5 33.13 -32.50 7.96
C SER A 5 31.64 -32.86 8.04
N ARG A 6 30.96 -32.54 9.15
CA ARG A 6 29.50 -32.73 9.31
C ARG A 6 28.70 -32.11 8.17
N ARG A 7 29.21 -31.03 7.61
CA ARG A 7 28.65 -30.35 6.47
C ARG A 7 28.71 -31.15 5.17
N GLN A 8 29.86 -31.80 4.94
CA GLN A 8 30.05 -32.67 3.76
C GLN A 8 29.23 -33.97 3.90
N MET A 9 29.05 -34.47 5.12
CA MET A 9 28.18 -35.60 5.38
C MET A 9 26.71 -35.28 5.09
N LEU A 10 26.20 -34.12 5.54
CA LEU A 10 24.85 -33.67 5.22
C LEU A 10 24.64 -33.42 3.72
N GLN A 11 25.68 -32.96 3.05
CA GLN A 11 25.64 -32.73 1.59
C GLN A 11 25.63 -34.05 0.80
N SER A 12 26.30 -35.10 1.29
CA SER A 12 26.33 -36.39 0.61
C SER A 12 25.09 -37.25 0.88
N VAL A 13 24.43 -37.08 2.05
CA VAL A 13 23.21 -37.81 2.42
C VAL A 13 21.96 -37.24 1.69
N SER A 14 21.96 -35.97 1.32
CA SER A 14 20.89 -35.37 0.54
C SER A 14 21.05 -35.61 -0.95
N CYS A 15 21.30 -36.83 -1.36
CA CYS A 15 21.37 -37.24 -2.76
C CYS A 15 20.04 -36.97 -3.46
N GLY A 16 20.06 -36.08 -4.45
CA GLY A 16 18.94 -35.90 -5.34
C GLY A 16 18.30 -34.49 -5.34
N PHE A 17 17.05 -34.42 -5.72
CA PHE A 17 16.29 -33.18 -5.93
C PHE A 17 16.29 -32.20 -4.76
N GLY A 18 16.36 -32.67 -3.53
CA GLY A 18 16.42 -31.83 -2.31
C GLY A 18 17.69 -30.96 -2.27
N TYR A 19 18.84 -31.50 -2.65
CA TYR A 19 20.09 -30.73 -2.70
C TYR A 19 20.09 -29.70 -3.83
N LEU A 20 19.58 -30.07 -5.01
CA LEU A 20 19.41 -29.13 -6.12
C LEU A 20 18.43 -28.00 -5.79
N ALA A 21 17.31 -28.34 -5.13
CA ALA A 21 16.36 -27.35 -4.65
C ALA A 21 16.99 -26.42 -3.60
N PHE A 22 17.77 -26.96 -2.67
CA PHE A 22 18.49 -26.18 -1.66
C PHE A 22 19.58 -25.29 -2.29
N GLN A 23 20.32 -25.79 -3.27
CA GLN A 23 21.28 -24.98 -4.03
C GLN A 23 20.59 -23.89 -4.86
N GLY A 24 19.43 -24.20 -5.47
CA GLY A 24 18.60 -23.21 -6.16
C GLY A 24 18.08 -22.10 -5.25
N LEU A 25 17.68 -22.46 -4.01
CA LEU A 25 17.27 -21.50 -2.99
C LEU A 25 18.46 -20.67 -2.48
N ARG A 26 19.63 -21.30 -2.29
CA ARG A 26 20.86 -20.56 -1.93
C ARG A 26 21.34 -19.66 -3.05
N ALA A 27 21.30 -20.09 -4.30
CA ALA A 27 21.66 -19.24 -5.43
C ALA A 27 20.75 -18.00 -5.52
N ARG A 28 19.46 -18.15 -5.24
CA ARG A 28 18.53 -17.02 -5.12
C ARG A 28 18.83 -16.12 -3.92
N SER A 29 19.20 -16.66 -2.78
CA SER A 29 19.57 -15.86 -1.59
C SER A 29 20.90 -15.14 -1.79
N VAL A 30 21.89 -15.78 -2.41
CA VAL A 30 23.19 -15.16 -2.77
C VAL A 30 23.01 -14.07 -3.82
N GLN A 31 22.07 -14.24 -4.75
CA GLN A 31 21.76 -13.21 -5.75
C GLN A 31 20.96 -12.04 -5.13
N ALA A 32 20.19 -12.30 -4.08
CA ALA A 32 19.57 -11.25 -3.27
C ALA A 32 20.59 -10.48 -2.42
N ASP A 33 21.61 -11.16 -1.88
CA ASP A 33 22.70 -10.55 -1.11
C ASP A 33 23.69 -9.76 -1.97
N SER A 34 23.83 -10.13 -3.26
CA SER A 34 24.69 -9.39 -4.21
C SER A 34 24.03 -8.13 -4.81
N ILE A 35 22.71 -7.94 -4.59
CA ILE A 35 21.94 -6.81 -5.11
C ILE A 35 21.74 -5.71 -4.06
N GLY A 36 22.12 -5.92 -2.82
CA GLY A 36 21.93 -4.88 -1.81
C GLY A 36 22.66 -5.16 -0.51
N GLY A 37 23.35 -4.17 -0.04
CA GLY A 37 24.15 -4.18 1.17
C GLY A 37 23.46 -4.79 2.40
N ILE A 38 24.23 -4.96 3.43
CA ILE A 38 23.90 -5.59 4.71
C ILE A 38 22.50 -5.16 5.21
N GLY A 39 21.54 -6.06 5.04
CA GLY A 39 20.17 -5.89 5.52
C GLY A 39 19.16 -5.73 4.38
N GLY A 40 18.41 -6.74 4.04
CA GLY A 40 17.42 -6.92 2.95
C GLY A 40 16.43 -5.78 2.61
N LEU A 41 16.73 -4.56 2.99
CA LEU A 41 15.97 -3.33 2.81
C LEU A 41 16.66 -2.29 1.91
N ALA A 42 17.76 -2.65 1.25
CA ALA A 42 18.40 -1.75 0.27
C ALA A 42 17.43 -1.41 -0.87
N SER A 43 17.54 -0.18 -1.37
CA SER A 43 16.72 0.31 -2.48
C SER A 43 16.82 -0.62 -3.69
N ARG A 44 15.69 -0.99 -4.27
CA ARG A 44 15.60 -1.88 -5.42
C ARG A 44 15.16 -1.12 -6.65
N THR A 45 15.63 -1.56 -7.81
CA THR A 45 15.17 -1.01 -9.10
C THR A 45 13.70 -1.31 -9.30
N THR A 46 12.94 -0.28 -9.65
CA THR A 46 11.52 -0.41 -9.95
C THR A 46 11.29 -0.78 -11.41
N PRO A 47 10.23 -1.55 -11.75
CA PRO A 47 9.89 -1.86 -13.15
C PRO A 47 9.45 -0.61 -13.93
N HIS A 48 9.09 0.46 -13.24
CA HIS A 48 8.69 1.75 -13.83
C HIS A 48 9.57 2.87 -13.28
N ARG A 49 9.72 3.92 -14.08
CA ARG A 49 10.46 5.11 -13.64
C ARG A 49 9.78 5.70 -12.42
N ALA A 50 10.51 5.77 -11.30
CA ALA A 50 10.02 6.40 -10.08
C ALA A 50 9.87 7.91 -10.28
N ALA A 51 8.66 8.42 -10.15
CA ALA A 51 8.37 9.86 -10.19
C ALA A 51 8.22 10.43 -8.77
N ALA A 52 7.60 9.67 -7.86
CA ALA A 52 7.39 10.08 -6.48
C ALA A 52 8.55 9.60 -5.59
N LYS A 53 9.11 10.54 -4.82
CA LYS A 53 10.16 10.25 -3.82
C LYS A 53 9.60 9.99 -2.42
N ARG A 54 8.42 10.49 -2.15
CA ARG A 54 7.74 10.39 -0.85
C ARG A 54 6.27 10.16 -1.07
N VAL A 55 5.68 9.31 -0.26
CA VAL A 55 4.24 9.02 -0.28
C VAL A 55 3.67 9.31 1.10
N ILE A 56 2.61 10.11 1.14
CA ILE A 56 1.85 10.37 2.36
C ILE A 56 0.46 9.80 2.15
N PHE A 57 0.07 8.83 2.96
CA PHE A 57 -1.25 8.22 2.95
C PHE A 57 -2.11 8.86 4.05
N LEU A 58 -3.04 9.72 3.66
CA LEU A 58 -3.98 10.36 4.57
C LEU A 58 -5.27 9.54 4.62
N CYS A 59 -5.49 8.85 5.74
CA CYS A 59 -6.70 8.06 5.93
C CYS A 59 -7.67 8.78 6.85
N MET A 60 -8.81 9.18 6.32
CA MET A 60 -9.91 9.75 7.10
C MET A 60 -10.67 8.62 7.79
N SER A 61 -10.59 8.56 9.11
CA SER A 61 -11.41 7.65 9.92
C SER A 61 -12.83 8.17 10.05
N GLY A 62 -13.79 7.29 10.38
CA GLY A 62 -15.19 7.66 10.62
C GLY A 62 -16.10 7.55 9.40
N GLY A 63 -15.58 7.19 8.23
CA GLY A 63 -16.38 6.92 7.04
C GLY A 63 -17.13 8.15 6.50
N PRO A 64 -16.41 9.22 6.10
CA PRO A 64 -17.05 10.37 5.45
C PRO A 64 -17.80 9.91 4.19
N ALA A 65 -19.01 10.41 4.01
CA ALA A 65 -19.84 10.03 2.88
C ALA A 65 -19.23 10.57 1.58
N GLN A 66 -18.95 9.68 0.63
CA GLN A 66 -18.41 10.08 -0.68
C GLN A 66 -19.36 11.02 -1.42
N LEU A 67 -20.68 10.83 -1.26
CA LEU A 67 -21.71 11.68 -1.88
C LEU A 67 -21.67 13.13 -1.38
N ASP A 68 -21.13 13.36 -0.20
CA ASP A 68 -21.04 14.69 0.42
C ASP A 68 -19.68 15.35 0.18
N THR A 69 -18.72 14.65 -0.40
CA THR A 69 -17.34 15.15 -0.55
C THR A 69 -16.89 15.28 -2.01
N PHE A 70 -16.70 14.17 -2.72
CA PHE A 70 -16.07 14.16 -4.05
C PHE A 70 -16.90 13.46 -5.13
N ASP A 71 -17.93 12.71 -4.76
CA ASP A 71 -18.73 11.93 -5.70
C ASP A 71 -20.05 12.64 -6.01
N TYR A 72 -19.95 13.75 -6.77
CA TYR A 72 -21.13 14.51 -7.19
C TYR A 72 -22.11 13.64 -7.98
N LYS A 73 -23.32 13.52 -7.46
CA LYS A 73 -24.43 12.86 -8.15
C LYS A 73 -25.62 13.83 -8.16
N PRO A 74 -26.04 14.29 -9.35
CA PRO A 74 -27.24 15.11 -9.42
C PRO A 74 -28.44 14.32 -8.90
N GLN A 75 -29.36 15.02 -8.25
CA GLN A 75 -30.60 14.40 -7.80
C GLN A 75 -31.33 13.79 -8.99
N THR A 76 -31.36 12.47 -9.06
CA THR A 76 -32.15 11.77 -10.04
C THR A 76 -33.52 11.50 -9.46
N GLY A 77 -34.60 11.86 -10.20
CA GLY A 77 -35.99 11.78 -9.70
C GLY A 77 -36.49 10.38 -9.33
N ASN A 78 -35.65 9.36 -9.38
CA ASN A 78 -35.98 7.96 -9.06
C ASN A 78 -35.63 7.52 -7.63
N LYS A 79 -35.35 8.40 -6.72
CA LYS A 79 -35.07 8.15 -5.28
C LYS A 79 -33.90 7.21 -4.96
N LYS A 80 -33.18 6.64 -5.94
CA LYS A 80 -32.05 5.75 -5.69
C LYS A 80 -30.83 6.48 -5.15
N HIS A 81 -30.66 7.74 -5.51
CA HIS A 81 -29.58 8.59 -5.02
C HIS A 81 -30.18 9.96 -4.69
N PRO A 82 -30.40 10.24 -3.41
CA PRO A 82 -30.99 11.52 -3.00
C PRO A 82 -30.09 12.72 -3.28
N GLY A 83 -28.84 12.47 -3.69
CA GLY A 83 -27.83 13.51 -3.80
C GLY A 83 -27.30 13.94 -2.45
N SER A 84 -26.43 14.93 -2.46
CA SER A 84 -25.93 15.58 -1.24
C SER A 84 -26.82 16.75 -0.83
N VAL A 85 -26.87 17.05 0.45
CA VAL A 85 -27.46 18.29 0.98
C VAL A 85 -26.51 19.49 0.83
N PHE A 86 -25.23 19.23 0.55
CA PHE A 86 -24.21 20.25 0.39
C PHE A 86 -24.10 20.69 -1.08
N GLN A 87 -23.64 21.92 -1.26
CA GLN A 87 -23.44 22.48 -2.59
C GLN A 87 -22.18 21.96 -3.23
N PHE A 88 -22.24 21.69 -4.52
CA PHE A 88 -21.10 21.31 -5.34
C PHE A 88 -20.85 22.36 -6.40
N SER A 89 -19.60 22.63 -6.68
CA SER A 89 -19.15 23.47 -7.77
C SER A 89 -17.99 22.86 -8.53
N GLN A 90 -17.81 23.30 -9.76
CA GLN A 90 -16.67 22.88 -10.56
C GLN A 90 -15.45 23.71 -10.21
N HIS A 91 -14.30 23.04 -10.08
CA HIS A 91 -13.03 23.63 -9.71
C HIS A 91 -11.93 23.22 -10.68
N GLY A 92 -10.93 24.09 -10.83
CA GLY A 92 -9.79 23.89 -11.71
C GLY A 92 -10.16 23.98 -13.19
N GLU A 93 -9.15 23.88 -14.04
CA GLU A 93 -9.33 23.79 -15.49
C GLU A 93 -9.97 22.45 -15.90
N CYS A 94 -9.73 21.40 -15.10
CA CYS A 94 -10.32 20.07 -15.30
C CYS A 94 -11.83 20.02 -15.03
N GLY A 95 -12.42 21.05 -14.40
CA GLY A 95 -13.85 21.12 -14.09
C GLY A 95 -14.33 20.07 -13.08
N MET A 96 -13.47 19.67 -12.14
CA MET A 96 -13.79 18.65 -11.13
C MET A 96 -14.85 19.13 -10.16
N TRP A 97 -15.90 18.34 -9.96
CA TRP A 97 -16.93 18.61 -8.97
C TRP A 97 -16.43 18.31 -7.55
N ILE A 98 -16.42 19.31 -6.70
CA ILE A 98 -16.02 19.17 -5.29
C ILE A 98 -17.05 19.89 -4.42
N SER A 99 -17.36 19.29 -3.26
CA SER A 99 -18.28 19.84 -2.29
C SER A 99 -17.70 21.06 -1.57
N GLU A 100 -18.59 21.95 -1.14
CA GLU A 100 -18.27 23.08 -0.26
C GLU A 100 -17.60 22.70 1.06
N LEU A 101 -17.72 21.43 1.46
CA LEU A 101 -17.05 20.90 2.65
C LEU A 101 -15.52 20.81 2.52
N MET A 102 -15.00 20.87 1.28
CA MET A 102 -13.59 20.63 0.98
C MET A 102 -12.94 21.83 0.26
N PRO A 103 -13.06 23.07 0.79
CA PRO A 103 -12.64 24.28 0.07
C PRO A 103 -11.13 24.34 -0.16
N GLU A 104 -10.33 23.86 0.77
CA GLU A 104 -8.88 23.87 0.62
C GLU A 104 -8.42 22.82 -0.42
N THR A 105 -9.05 21.66 -0.43
CA THR A 105 -8.78 20.63 -1.43
C THR A 105 -9.18 21.08 -2.83
N ALA A 106 -10.28 21.81 -2.94
CA ALA A 106 -10.77 22.33 -4.21
C ALA A 106 -9.78 23.26 -4.93
N LYS A 107 -8.93 23.98 -4.17
CA LYS A 107 -7.84 24.80 -4.73
C LYS A 107 -6.79 24.00 -5.50
N HIS A 108 -6.77 22.70 -5.32
CA HIS A 108 -5.82 21.76 -5.94
C HIS A 108 -6.48 20.81 -6.94
N ALA A 109 -7.69 21.11 -7.42
CA ALA A 109 -8.49 20.24 -8.28
C ALA A 109 -7.68 19.67 -9.47
N ASP A 110 -6.91 20.47 -10.15
CA ASP A 110 -6.11 20.06 -11.32
C ASP A 110 -4.94 19.11 -10.99
N ARG A 111 -4.66 18.92 -9.71
CA ARG A 111 -3.63 18.00 -9.20
C ARG A 111 -4.19 16.72 -8.59
N LEU A 112 -5.52 16.58 -8.58
CA LEU A 112 -6.22 15.44 -8.03
C LEU A 112 -6.53 14.41 -9.11
N CYS A 113 -6.45 13.14 -8.73
CA CYS A 113 -6.97 12.03 -9.52
C CYS A 113 -8.04 11.32 -8.70
N MET A 114 -9.30 11.42 -9.13
CA MET A 114 -10.43 10.80 -8.44
C MET A 114 -10.69 9.40 -8.96
N ILE A 115 -10.83 8.43 -8.05
CA ILE A 115 -11.15 7.04 -8.38
C ILE A 115 -12.51 6.69 -7.78
N ASN A 116 -13.59 7.16 -8.42
CA ASN A 116 -14.95 7.02 -7.92
C ASN A 116 -15.48 5.58 -7.95
N GLY A 117 -14.85 4.70 -8.72
CA GLY A 117 -15.24 3.29 -8.82
C GLY A 117 -14.65 2.36 -7.75
N MET A 118 -13.93 2.87 -6.76
CA MET A 118 -13.41 2.04 -5.67
C MET A 118 -14.52 1.55 -4.76
N TYR A 119 -14.45 0.29 -4.38
CA TYR A 119 -15.38 -0.33 -3.43
C TYR A 119 -14.64 -1.26 -2.47
N ALA A 120 -15.29 -1.60 -1.37
CA ALA A 120 -14.83 -2.62 -0.43
C ALA A 120 -15.78 -3.83 -0.47
N ASP A 121 -15.26 -5.01 -0.16
CA ASP A 121 -16.03 -6.27 -0.14
C ASP A 121 -16.99 -6.36 1.06
N THR A 122 -17.05 -5.34 1.88
CA THR A 122 -17.86 -5.28 3.09
C THR A 122 -18.35 -3.87 3.38
N GLY A 123 -19.55 -3.75 3.93
CA GLY A 123 -20.10 -2.50 4.45
C GLY A 123 -19.74 -2.22 5.92
N ILE A 124 -18.96 -3.09 6.57
CA ILE A 124 -18.59 -2.94 7.99
C ILE A 124 -17.32 -2.08 8.07
N HIS A 125 -17.39 -0.92 8.73
CA HIS A 125 -16.28 0.05 8.81
C HIS A 125 -14.93 -0.56 9.24
N ALA A 126 -14.92 -1.36 10.31
CA ALA A 126 -13.70 -1.97 10.82
C ALA A 126 -13.03 -2.91 9.79
N GLN A 127 -13.83 -3.71 9.09
CA GLN A 127 -13.34 -4.63 8.06
C GLN A 127 -12.89 -3.87 6.80
N SER A 128 -13.65 -2.85 6.38
CA SER A 128 -13.26 -1.99 5.25
C SER A 128 -11.96 -1.25 5.53
N PHE A 129 -11.78 -0.78 6.76
CA PHE A 129 -10.54 -0.13 7.19
C PHE A 129 -9.36 -1.10 7.17
N LEU A 130 -9.55 -2.33 7.65
CA LEU A 130 -8.53 -3.36 7.56
C LEU A 130 -8.19 -3.67 6.10
N GLN A 131 -9.20 -3.82 5.25
CA GLN A 131 -9.00 -4.06 3.81
C GLN A 131 -8.25 -2.92 3.13
N LEU A 132 -8.57 -1.67 3.44
CA LEU A 132 -7.89 -0.49 2.90
C LEU A 132 -6.39 -0.50 3.25
N HIS A 133 -6.04 -0.90 4.46
CA HIS A 133 -4.66 -0.88 4.93
C HIS A 133 -3.84 -2.11 4.55
N THR A 134 -4.47 -3.27 4.40
CA THR A 134 -3.77 -4.55 4.29
C THR A 134 -4.15 -5.36 3.04
N GLY A 135 -5.19 -4.94 2.31
CA GLY A 135 -5.74 -5.69 1.18
C GLY A 135 -6.61 -6.88 1.57
N GLU A 136 -6.83 -7.12 2.88
CA GLU A 136 -7.59 -8.27 3.37
C GLU A 136 -8.54 -7.82 4.49
N ARG A 137 -9.82 -8.24 4.44
CA ARG A 137 -10.85 -7.79 5.38
C ARG A 137 -10.96 -8.59 6.68
N LEU A 138 -10.50 -9.83 6.68
CA LEU A 138 -10.73 -10.77 7.79
C LEU A 138 -9.47 -11.06 8.60
N ARG A 139 -8.31 -11.00 7.97
CA ARG A 139 -7.04 -11.39 8.59
C ARG A 139 -6.06 -10.23 8.55
N PRO A 140 -5.38 -9.92 9.65
CA PRO A 140 -4.33 -8.92 9.63
C PRO A 140 -3.20 -9.40 8.72
N ARG A 141 -2.81 -8.52 7.81
CA ARG A 141 -1.64 -8.69 6.92
C ARG A 141 -0.75 -7.47 7.05
N PRO A 142 0.49 -7.53 6.56
CA PRO A 142 1.33 -6.35 6.54
C PRO A 142 0.63 -5.19 5.83
N SER A 143 0.82 -3.97 6.36
CA SER A 143 0.22 -2.77 5.78
C SER A 143 0.83 -2.42 4.43
N LEU A 144 0.15 -1.53 3.68
CA LEU A 144 0.65 -1.01 2.42
C LEU A 144 2.08 -0.47 2.54
N GLY A 145 2.38 0.32 3.58
CA GLY A 145 3.72 0.86 3.79
C GLY A 145 4.77 -0.23 4.07
N SER A 146 4.39 -1.28 4.81
CA SER A 146 5.27 -2.43 5.03
C SER A 146 5.56 -3.18 3.74
N TRP A 147 4.56 -3.36 2.87
CA TRP A 147 4.74 -3.99 1.56
C TRP A 147 5.62 -3.17 0.63
N ILE A 148 5.43 -1.84 0.60
CA ILE A 148 6.27 -0.94 -0.19
C ILE A 148 7.72 -1.02 0.29
N HIS A 149 7.93 -0.96 1.60
CA HIS A 149 9.26 -1.06 2.19
C HIS A 149 9.92 -2.41 1.91
N TYR A 150 9.18 -3.51 2.03
CA TYR A 150 9.66 -4.85 1.68
C TYR A 150 9.99 -5.00 0.18
N GLY A 151 9.14 -4.48 -0.69
CA GLY A 151 9.27 -4.63 -2.15
C GLY A 151 10.32 -3.71 -2.78
N LEU A 152 10.37 -2.45 -2.36
CA LEU A 152 11.22 -1.42 -2.96
C LEU A 152 12.45 -1.07 -2.11
N GLY A 153 12.47 -1.47 -0.84
CA GLY A 153 13.53 -1.08 0.08
C GLY A 153 13.43 0.37 0.53
N THR A 154 14.53 0.90 1.02
CA THR A 154 14.65 2.30 1.44
C THR A 154 16.04 2.84 1.12
N GLU A 155 16.10 4.12 0.79
CA GLU A 155 17.35 4.88 0.65
C GLU A 155 17.79 5.49 2.00
N ASN A 156 16.94 5.40 3.03
CA ASN A 156 17.25 5.93 4.35
C ASN A 156 18.04 4.90 5.17
N GLU A 157 19.19 5.31 5.65
CA GLU A 157 20.02 4.51 6.55
C GLU A 157 19.72 4.80 8.02
N ASN A 158 19.31 6.03 8.35
CA ASN A 158 19.17 6.54 9.71
C ASN A 158 17.72 6.81 10.14
N LEU A 159 16.75 6.66 9.23
CA LEU A 159 15.33 6.90 9.50
C LEU A 159 14.50 5.71 9.05
N PRO A 160 13.38 5.41 9.74
CA PRO A 160 12.44 4.40 9.27
C PRO A 160 11.93 4.72 7.87
N GLY A 161 11.91 3.72 6.98
CA GLY A 161 11.36 3.86 5.63
C GLY A 161 9.83 3.96 5.61
N PHE A 162 9.17 3.56 6.70
CA PHE A 162 7.72 3.66 6.88
C PHE A 162 7.39 4.10 8.31
N ILE A 163 6.55 5.13 8.43
CA ILE A 163 6.07 5.66 9.71
C ILE A 163 4.54 5.69 9.68
N SER A 164 3.92 5.09 10.67
CA SER A 164 2.48 5.17 10.90
C SER A 164 2.19 6.10 12.09
N LEU A 165 1.40 7.13 11.83
CA LEU A 165 0.93 8.05 12.86
C LEU A 165 -0.51 7.68 13.21
N ASN A 166 -0.73 7.20 14.42
CA ASN A 166 -2.05 6.89 14.93
C ASN A 166 -2.47 7.95 15.95
N THR A 167 -3.59 8.60 15.70
CA THR A 167 -4.16 9.61 16.59
C THR A 167 -5.17 9.03 17.59
N SER A 168 -5.41 7.72 17.59
CA SER A 168 -6.32 7.12 18.57
C SER A 168 -5.72 7.29 19.98
N LYS A 169 -6.30 8.20 20.74
CA LYS A 169 -6.13 8.21 22.19
C LYS A 169 -6.68 6.88 22.69
N SER A 170 -5.82 6.03 23.24
CA SER A 170 -6.29 4.94 24.09
C SER A 170 -7.03 5.57 25.26
N SER A 171 -8.34 5.51 25.23
CA SER A 171 -9.19 5.78 26.40
C SER A 171 -9.14 4.59 27.32
#